data_c0baf41b86dbe6792dcc3b30400154f0
#
_entry.id   c0baf41b86dbe6792dcc3b30400154f0
#
_cell.length_a   1.000
_cell.length_b   1.000
_cell.length_c   1.000
_cell.angle_alpha   90.00
_cell.angle_beta   90.00
_cell.angle_gamma   90.00
#
_symmetry.space_group_name_H-M   'P 1'
#
loop_
_entity.id
_entity.type
_entity.pdbx_description
1 polymer ?
#
loop_
_entity_poly.entity_id
_entity_poly.type
_entity_poly.pdbx_seq_one_letter_code
_entity_poly.pdbx_strand_id
1 'polypeptide(L)'
;MSAALRLVEGSSMDKSKALDAALSQIERSFGKGSIMRLGKNMQSMDVDTVSTGSLGLDIALGIGGLPRGRVVEIYGPESSGKTTLALHCLAEAQKKGGICAFIDAEHALDPIYARKLGVNVDDLLISQPDAGEQALEIADTLVRSGAVDILVIDSVAALVPRAELEGEMGDSQPGLQARLMSQALRKLTASINRSNTMVIFINQIRMKIGVMYGSPETTTGGHALKFYASVRLDIRRIGAIKERDEVVGNQTRVKVVKNKLAPPFKQVEFDIMYGEGVSKTGELIDLGVKAGVVEKSGAWFSYDSQRIGQGRENAKAFLKANPDIAGKIEVTIRQNAGLIAEKILAGEEAEAAAEDAAEG
;
A
#
# COMPACT_ATOMS: atom_id res chain seq x y z
N MET A 1 -23.98 31.78 -47.05
CA MET A 1 -23.01 30.99 -47.82
C MET A 1 -22.21 30.14 -46.82
N SER A 2 -22.50 28.86 -46.81
CA SER A 2 -21.92 27.85 -45.91
C SER A 2 -20.52 27.50 -46.41
N ALA A 3 -19.50 27.74 -45.59
CA ALA A 3 -18.13 27.30 -45.86
C ALA A 3 -18.04 25.80 -45.43
N ALA A 4 -18.08 24.93 -46.41
CA ALA A 4 -17.86 23.51 -46.22
C ALA A 4 -16.44 23.28 -45.77
N LEU A 5 -16.26 22.72 -44.57
CA LEU A 5 -15.00 22.14 -44.08
C LEU A 5 -14.66 20.97 -45.02
N ARG A 6 -13.70 21.19 -45.93
CA ARG A 6 -13.05 20.11 -46.69
C ARG A 6 -12.16 19.33 -45.70
N LEU A 7 -12.56 18.11 -45.37
CA LEU A 7 -11.63 17.12 -44.83
C LEU A 7 -10.57 16.83 -45.87
N VAL A 8 -9.35 17.36 -45.66
CA VAL A 8 -8.17 17.02 -46.46
C VAL A 8 -7.79 15.58 -46.05
N GLU A 9 -8.06 14.63 -46.94
CA GLU A 9 -7.43 13.32 -46.89
C GLU A 9 -5.92 13.47 -47.20
N GLY A 10 -5.16 13.91 -46.22
CA GLY A 10 -3.72 13.96 -46.30
C GLY A 10 -3.14 12.55 -46.38
N SER A 11 -2.21 12.31 -47.30
CA SER A 11 -1.49 11.05 -47.38
C SER A 11 -0.84 10.73 -46.04
N SER A 12 -0.59 9.45 -45.73
CA SER A 12 0.03 9.02 -44.47
C SER A 12 1.37 9.72 -44.19
N MET A 13 2.08 10.12 -45.26
CA MET A 13 3.33 10.84 -45.23
C MET A 13 3.17 12.31 -44.77
N ASP A 14 2.05 12.97 -45.09
CA ASP A 14 1.75 14.33 -44.62
C ASP A 14 1.37 14.38 -43.16
N LYS A 15 0.66 13.35 -42.69
CA LYS A 15 0.30 13.19 -41.28
C LYS A 15 1.54 12.97 -40.40
N SER A 16 2.50 12.17 -40.85
CA SER A 16 3.77 11.95 -40.13
C SER A 16 4.59 13.24 -40.01
N LYS A 17 4.75 14.01 -41.10
CA LYS A 17 5.46 15.30 -41.06
C LYS A 17 4.76 16.31 -40.15
N ALA A 18 3.44 16.38 -40.18
CA ALA A 18 2.69 17.29 -39.32
C ALA A 18 2.82 16.88 -37.84
N LEU A 19 2.84 15.58 -37.54
CA LEU A 19 3.06 15.07 -36.18
C LEU A 19 4.49 15.41 -35.71
N ASP A 20 5.52 15.19 -36.53
CA ASP A 20 6.91 15.48 -36.14
C ASP A 20 7.13 16.98 -35.92
N ALA A 21 6.47 17.84 -36.71
CA ALA A 21 6.47 19.28 -36.48
C ALA A 21 5.82 19.67 -35.17
N ALA A 22 4.66 19.06 -34.83
CA ALA A 22 3.95 19.28 -33.56
C ALA A 22 4.78 18.81 -32.36
N LEU A 23 5.42 17.63 -32.44
CA LEU A 23 6.31 17.11 -31.42
C LEU A 23 7.49 18.04 -31.16
N SER A 24 8.14 18.53 -32.25
CA SER A 24 9.22 19.48 -32.16
C SER A 24 8.80 20.82 -31.53
N GLN A 25 7.60 21.29 -31.83
CA GLN A 25 7.05 22.50 -31.23
C GLN A 25 6.77 22.31 -29.73
N ILE A 26 6.22 21.18 -29.31
CA ILE A 26 5.98 20.85 -27.91
C ILE A 26 7.31 20.81 -27.15
N GLU A 27 8.32 20.13 -27.70
CA GLU A 27 9.63 20.03 -27.04
C GLU A 27 10.34 21.41 -26.92
N ARG A 28 10.15 22.31 -27.89
CA ARG A 28 10.67 23.69 -27.81
C ARG A 28 9.93 24.50 -26.73
N SER A 29 8.62 24.34 -26.61
CA SER A 29 7.80 25.15 -25.71
C SER A 29 7.86 24.65 -24.26
N PHE A 30 7.99 23.34 -24.04
CA PHE A 30 7.87 22.69 -22.72
C PHE A 30 9.12 21.92 -22.28
N GLY A 31 10.15 21.86 -23.13
CA GLY A 31 11.40 21.14 -22.85
C GLY A 31 11.43 19.72 -23.42
N LYS A 32 12.64 19.17 -23.57
CA LYS A 32 12.86 17.80 -24.04
C LYS A 32 12.23 16.81 -23.07
N GLY A 33 11.52 15.80 -23.60
CA GLY A 33 10.86 14.77 -22.80
C GLY A 33 9.45 15.13 -22.34
N SER A 34 8.94 16.34 -22.68
CA SER A 34 7.54 16.72 -22.40
C SER A 34 6.52 15.86 -23.14
N ILE A 35 6.92 15.22 -24.23
CA ILE A 35 6.15 14.23 -24.97
C ILE A 35 7.08 13.11 -25.45
N MET A 36 6.62 11.85 -25.36
CA MET A 36 7.39 10.70 -25.79
C MET A 36 6.49 9.63 -26.40
N ARG A 37 7.04 8.80 -27.28
CA ARG A 37 6.35 7.61 -27.79
C ARG A 37 6.57 6.44 -26.82
N LEU A 38 5.51 5.93 -26.22
CA LEU A 38 5.57 4.89 -25.19
C LEU A 38 6.35 3.64 -25.65
N GLY A 39 6.17 3.19 -26.89
CA GLY A 39 6.81 1.97 -27.41
C GLY A 39 8.32 2.08 -27.68
N LYS A 40 8.91 3.27 -27.75
CA LYS A 40 10.37 3.44 -27.92
C LYS A 40 11.16 3.40 -26.60
N ASN A 41 10.48 3.60 -25.46
CA ASN A 41 11.06 3.63 -24.12
C ASN A 41 10.54 2.50 -23.20
N MET A 42 10.07 1.40 -23.80
CA MET A 42 9.70 0.17 -23.05
C MET A 42 10.94 -0.64 -22.60
N GLN A 43 12.07 -0.03 -22.30
CA GLN A 43 12.95 -0.58 -21.29
C GLN A 43 12.17 -0.45 -19.99
N SER A 44 11.72 -1.63 -19.49
CA SER A 44 10.96 -1.85 -18.26
C SER A 44 10.78 -0.58 -17.45
N MET A 45 9.55 -0.09 -17.32
CA MET A 45 9.21 0.78 -16.21
C MET A 45 9.26 -0.10 -14.95
N ASP A 46 10.47 -0.54 -14.58
CA ASP A 46 10.72 -1.14 -13.28
C ASP A 46 10.38 -0.06 -12.27
N VAL A 47 9.20 -0.19 -11.71
CA VAL A 47 8.74 0.71 -10.66
C VAL A 47 9.50 0.31 -9.41
N ASP A 48 10.33 1.20 -8.91
CA ASP A 48 10.96 1.00 -7.60
C ASP A 48 9.90 0.71 -6.55
N THR A 49 10.11 -0.33 -5.77
CA THR A 49 9.17 -0.75 -4.74
C THR A 49 9.82 -0.87 -3.38
N VAL A 50 9.00 -0.69 -2.36
CA VAL A 50 9.34 -0.98 -0.97
C VAL A 50 8.49 -2.14 -0.49
N SER A 51 9.13 -3.15 0.12
CA SER A 51 8.43 -4.27 0.74
C SER A 51 7.49 -3.77 1.84
N THR A 52 6.33 -4.40 1.95
CA THR A 52 5.37 -4.15 3.02
C THR A 52 5.76 -4.82 4.34
N GLY A 53 6.81 -5.65 4.34
CA GLY A 53 7.15 -6.53 5.45
C GLY A 53 6.38 -7.84 5.46
N SER A 54 5.33 -7.97 4.66
CA SER A 54 4.58 -9.20 4.39
C SER A 54 4.91 -9.72 3.00
N LEU A 55 5.46 -10.93 2.91
CA LEU A 55 5.80 -11.56 1.64
C LEU A 55 4.56 -11.83 0.79
N GLY A 56 3.47 -12.27 1.43
CA GLY A 56 2.20 -12.53 0.76
C GLY A 56 1.62 -11.26 0.14
N LEU A 57 1.65 -10.14 0.87
CA LEU A 57 1.16 -8.87 0.35
C LEU A 57 2.04 -8.34 -0.77
N ASP A 58 3.37 -8.46 -0.68
CA ASP A 58 4.30 -8.09 -1.75
C ASP A 58 4.00 -8.85 -3.05
N ILE A 59 3.70 -10.16 -2.95
CA ILE A 59 3.29 -10.99 -4.09
C ILE A 59 1.92 -10.57 -4.63
N ALA A 60 0.94 -10.33 -3.74
CA ALA A 60 -0.40 -9.91 -4.13
C ALA A 60 -0.40 -8.55 -4.86
N LEU A 61 0.50 -7.64 -4.50
CA LEU A 61 0.70 -6.36 -5.18
C LEU A 61 1.20 -6.51 -6.62
N GLY A 62 1.78 -7.66 -6.98
CA GLY A 62 2.18 -8.00 -8.35
C GLY A 62 3.45 -7.32 -8.87
N ILE A 63 4.01 -6.39 -8.10
CA ILE A 63 5.24 -5.66 -8.41
C ILE A 63 6.31 -5.82 -7.31
N GLY A 64 6.06 -6.73 -6.35
CA GLY A 64 7.02 -7.05 -5.28
C GLY A 64 7.04 -6.08 -4.09
N GLY A 65 6.02 -5.23 -3.95
CA GLY A 65 5.90 -4.28 -2.84
C GLY A 65 5.05 -3.07 -3.19
N LEU A 66 5.06 -2.04 -2.35
CA LEU A 66 4.39 -0.77 -2.60
C LEU A 66 5.23 0.13 -3.52
N PRO A 67 4.60 0.83 -4.49
CA PRO A 67 5.31 1.62 -5.49
C PRO A 67 5.86 2.94 -4.93
N ARG A 68 7.12 3.25 -5.20
CA ARG A 68 7.71 4.57 -4.95
C ARG A 68 7.12 5.62 -5.90
N GLY A 69 7.20 6.88 -5.50
CA GLY A 69 6.67 7.98 -6.29
C GLY A 69 5.15 7.99 -6.43
N ARG A 70 4.44 7.33 -5.51
CA ARG A 70 2.99 7.15 -5.56
C ARG A 70 2.32 7.40 -4.21
N VAL A 71 1.02 7.68 -4.28
CA VAL A 71 0.13 7.75 -3.12
C VAL A 71 -0.45 6.37 -2.86
N VAL A 72 -0.35 5.92 -1.62
CA VAL A 72 -0.91 4.67 -1.09
C VAL A 72 -1.92 5.01 0.01
N GLU A 73 -3.05 4.35 0.05
CA GLU A 73 -4.01 4.43 1.16
C GLU A 73 -4.11 3.06 1.84
N ILE A 74 -3.91 3.03 3.16
CA ILE A 74 -4.16 1.88 4.03
C ILE A 74 -5.34 2.25 4.92
N TYR A 75 -6.45 1.52 4.80
CA TYR A 75 -7.64 1.83 5.57
C TYR A 75 -8.28 0.56 6.15
N GLY A 76 -9.03 0.73 7.22
CA GLY A 76 -9.70 -0.37 7.91
C GLY A 76 -10.25 0.06 9.25
N PRO A 77 -10.93 -0.85 9.97
CA PRO A 77 -11.42 -0.61 11.31
C PRO A 77 -10.30 -0.26 12.29
N GLU A 78 -10.68 0.20 13.45
CA GLU A 78 -9.73 0.39 14.56
C GLU A 78 -9.07 -0.94 14.96
N SER A 79 -7.82 -0.86 15.41
CA SER A 79 -7.04 -2.03 15.83
C SER A 79 -6.86 -3.13 14.76
N SER A 80 -7.03 -2.81 13.48
CA SER A 80 -6.85 -3.76 12.37
C SER A 80 -5.38 -3.96 11.94
N GLY A 81 -4.44 -3.16 12.45
CA GLY A 81 -3.01 -3.25 12.11
C GLY A 81 -2.53 -2.25 11.06
N LYS A 82 -3.28 -1.17 10.76
CA LYS A 82 -2.90 -0.14 9.78
C LYS A 82 -1.53 0.48 10.06
N THR A 83 -1.36 1.03 11.26
CA THR A 83 -0.09 1.64 11.71
C THR A 83 1.04 0.62 11.76
N THR A 84 0.76 -0.60 12.20
CA THR A 84 1.74 -1.71 12.20
C THR A 84 2.26 -1.99 10.79
N LEU A 85 1.38 -2.09 9.80
CA LEU A 85 1.77 -2.32 8.41
C LEU A 85 2.59 -1.15 7.85
N ALA A 86 2.18 0.10 8.14
CA ALA A 86 2.93 1.29 7.73
C ALA A 86 4.33 1.34 8.37
N LEU A 87 4.46 1.01 9.65
CA LEU A 87 5.75 0.94 10.35
C LEU A 87 6.66 -0.15 9.76
N HIS A 88 6.12 -1.29 9.35
CA HIS A 88 6.91 -2.29 8.62
C HIS A 88 7.43 -1.75 7.28
N CYS A 89 6.63 -0.98 6.53
CA CYS A 89 7.11 -0.35 5.29
C CYS A 89 8.28 0.61 5.58
N LEU A 90 8.20 1.40 6.67
CA LEU A 90 9.31 2.27 7.08
C LEU A 90 10.56 1.46 7.43
N ALA A 91 10.41 0.39 8.22
CA ALA A 91 11.52 -0.47 8.60
C ALA A 91 12.20 -1.12 7.37
N GLU A 92 11.42 -1.60 6.40
CA GLU A 92 11.96 -2.18 5.16
C GLU A 92 12.66 -1.13 4.27
N ALA A 93 12.18 0.12 4.25
CA ALA A 93 12.86 1.20 3.54
C ALA A 93 14.18 1.59 4.21
N GLN A 94 14.17 1.75 5.53
CA GLN A 94 15.38 2.10 6.30
C GLN A 94 16.47 1.04 6.19
N LYS A 95 16.12 -0.26 6.11
CA LYS A 95 17.08 -1.36 5.83
C LYS A 95 17.84 -1.19 4.51
N LYS A 96 17.23 -0.48 3.56
CA LYS A 96 17.86 -0.14 2.26
C LYS A 96 18.52 1.24 2.27
N GLY A 97 18.67 1.87 3.44
CA GLY A 97 19.24 3.22 3.60
C GLY A 97 18.27 4.35 3.26
N GLY A 98 16.97 4.07 3.15
CA GLY A 98 15.95 5.08 2.84
C GLY A 98 15.66 6.01 4.02
N ILE A 99 15.45 7.29 3.72
CA ILE A 99 15.05 8.32 4.69
C ILE A 99 13.53 8.31 4.82
N CYS A 100 13.06 8.17 6.05
CA CYS A 100 11.65 8.02 6.38
C CYS A 100 11.13 9.15 7.27
N ALA A 101 9.88 9.56 7.03
CA ALA A 101 9.20 10.54 7.84
C ALA A 101 7.80 10.04 8.25
N PHE A 102 7.36 10.45 9.43
CA PHE A 102 6.06 10.11 10.00
C PHE A 102 5.36 11.38 10.51
N ILE A 103 4.19 11.68 9.98
CA ILE A 103 3.32 12.74 10.48
C ILE A 103 2.26 12.08 11.34
N ASP A 104 2.41 12.23 12.65
CA ASP A 104 1.55 11.67 13.69
C ASP A 104 0.48 12.69 14.10
N ALA A 105 -0.60 12.75 13.32
CA ALA A 105 -1.72 13.65 13.61
C ALA A 105 -2.64 13.12 14.73
N GLU A 106 -2.52 11.85 15.11
CA GLU A 106 -3.26 11.25 16.23
C GLU A 106 -2.49 11.38 17.57
N HIS A 107 -1.21 11.79 17.53
CA HIS A 107 -0.30 11.86 18.70
C HIS A 107 -0.19 10.53 19.46
N ALA A 108 -0.22 9.40 18.71
CA ALA A 108 -0.36 8.06 19.27
C ALA A 108 0.81 7.12 18.92
N LEU A 109 1.85 7.60 18.23
CA LEU A 109 2.99 6.77 17.88
C LEU A 109 3.79 6.37 19.12
N ASP A 110 3.90 5.07 19.35
CA ASP A 110 4.78 4.50 20.38
C ASP A 110 6.17 4.18 19.78
N PRO A 111 7.23 4.91 20.20
CA PRO A 111 8.59 4.67 19.71
C PRO A 111 9.14 3.30 20.12
N ILE A 112 8.70 2.76 21.26
CA ILE A 112 9.13 1.44 21.74
C ILE A 112 8.57 0.37 20.83
N TYR A 113 7.29 0.49 20.47
CA TYR A 113 6.64 -0.42 19.53
C TYR A 113 7.26 -0.31 18.14
N ALA A 114 7.48 0.90 17.62
CA ALA A 114 8.13 1.12 16.33
C ALA A 114 9.51 0.45 16.26
N ARG A 115 10.33 0.60 17.32
CA ARG A 115 11.65 -0.05 17.43
C ARG A 115 11.55 -1.58 17.42
N LYS A 116 10.55 -2.17 18.07
CA LYS A 116 10.30 -3.62 18.04
C LYS A 116 9.95 -4.13 16.65
N LEU A 117 9.29 -3.32 15.84
CA LEU A 117 8.97 -3.65 14.45
C LEU A 117 10.17 -3.48 13.50
N GLY A 118 11.31 -3.02 14.01
CA GLY A 118 12.55 -2.86 13.25
C GLY A 118 12.75 -1.46 12.68
N VAL A 119 11.93 -0.48 13.08
CA VAL A 119 12.15 0.93 12.71
C VAL A 119 13.34 1.48 13.49
N ASN A 120 14.29 2.08 12.79
CA ASN A 120 15.31 2.90 13.42
C ASN A 120 14.68 4.25 13.81
N VAL A 121 14.29 4.37 15.06
CA VAL A 121 13.57 5.55 15.57
C VAL A 121 14.49 6.76 15.71
N ASP A 122 15.81 6.54 15.81
CA ASP A 122 16.78 7.63 15.96
C ASP A 122 16.98 8.39 14.64
N ASP A 123 16.72 7.73 13.48
CA ASP A 123 16.77 8.33 12.14
C ASP A 123 15.37 8.63 11.57
N LEU A 124 14.30 8.33 12.29
CA LEU A 124 12.95 8.61 11.84
C LEU A 124 12.58 10.08 12.08
N LEU A 125 12.28 10.80 11.00
CA LEU A 125 11.73 12.16 11.12
C LEU A 125 10.27 12.07 11.60
N ILE A 126 9.94 12.73 12.70
CA ILE A 126 8.58 12.77 13.24
C ILE A 126 8.08 14.21 13.32
N SER A 127 6.79 14.40 12.99
CA SER A 127 6.08 15.66 13.18
C SER A 127 4.70 15.39 13.78
N GLN A 128 4.29 16.20 14.75
CA GLN A 128 3.01 16.13 15.43
C GLN A 128 2.29 17.48 15.29
N PRO A 129 1.66 17.73 14.13
CA PRO A 129 0.99 18.99 13.83
C PRO A 129 -0.36 19.12 14.55
N ASP A 130 -0.72 20.35 14.92
CA ASP A 130 -2.00 20.64 15.56
C ASP A 130 -3.18 20.76 14.55
N ALA A 131 -2.89 21.09 13.29
CA ALA A 131 -3.92 21.32 12.27
C ALA A 131 -3.61 20.55 10.98
N GLY A 132 -4.65 20.18 10.24
CA GLY A 132 -4.54 19.46 8.97
C GLY A 132 -3.75 20.24 7.91
N GLU A 133 -3.90 21.57 7.84
CA GLU A 133 -3.13 22.43 6.93
C GLU A 133 -1.63 22.34 7.24
N GLN A 134 -1.24 22.40 8.51
CA GLN A 134 0.16 22.30 8.93
C GLN A 134 0.73 20.92 8.56
N ALA A 135 0.00 19.83 8.83
CA ALA A 135 0.41 18.50 8.46
C ALA A 135 0.70 18.37 6.96
N LEU A 136 -0.20 18.89 6.12
CA LEU A 136 -0.10 18.78 4.67
C LEU A 136 0.94 19.73 4.07
N GLU A 137 1.22 20.88 4.70
CA GLU A 137 2.32 21.78 4.31
C GLU A 137 3.69 21.20 4.66
N ILE A 138 3.83 20.55 5.82
CA ILE A 138 5.02 19.79 6.19
C ILE A 138 5.24 18.65 5.19
N ALA A 139 4.19 17.90 4.87
CA ALA A 139 4.23 16.85 3.88
C ALA A 139 4.70 17.38 2.50
N ASP A 140 4.13 18.49 2.02
CA ASP A 140 4.52 19.11 0.73
C ASP A 140 6.00 19.52 0.74
N THR A 141 6.47 20.10 1.85
CA THR A 141 7.86 20.52 1.99
C THR A 141 8.83 19.34 1.96
N LEU A 142 8.53 18.27 2.73
CA LEU A 142 9.34 17.06 2.76
C LEU A 142 9.38 16.36 1.38
N VAL A 143 8.23 16.21 0.73
CA VAL A 143 8.14 15.60 -0.59
C VAL A 143 8.91 16.42 -1.63
N ARG A 144 8.78 17.75 -1.64
CA ARG A 144 9.48 18.62 -2.59
C ARG A 144 10.98 18.67 -2.41
N SER A 145 11.48 18.38 -1.21
CA SER A 145 12.92 18.29 -0.96
C SER A 145 13.59 17.18 -1.78
N GLY A 146 12.82 16.11 -2.13
CA GLY A 146 13.35 14.93 -2.81
C GLY A 146 14.26 14.06 -1.94
N ALA A 147 14.39 14.38 -0.66
CA ALA A 147 15.28 13.66 0.26
C ALA A 147 14.57 12.51 1.00
N VAL A 148 13.23 12.50 1.04
CA VAL A 148 12.44 11.51 1.78
C VAL A 148 11.95 10.41 0.85
N ASP A 149 12.21 9.17 1.19
CA ASP A 149 11.79 8.00 0.43
C ASP A 149 10.36 7.58 0.74
N ILE A 150 9.99 7.60 2.03
CA ILE A 150 8.65 7.29 2.51
C ILE A 150 8.19 8.35 3.51
N LEU A 151 6.97 8.82 3.30
CA LEU A 151 6.24 9.66 4.24
C LEU A 151 4.94 8.96 4.63
N VAL A 152 4.72 8.74 5.92
CA VAL A 152 3.46 8.24 6.48
C VAL A 152 2.68 9.39 7.10
N ILE A 153 1.37 9.44 6.89
CA ILE A 153 0.45 10.37 7.55
C ILE A 153 -0.61 9.54 8.29
N ASP A 154 -0.57 9.57 9.62
CA ASP A 154 -1.46 8.81 10.51
C ASP A 154 -2.23 9.76 11.42
N SER A 155 -3.52 9.95 11.25
CA SER A 155 -4.36 9.46 10.15
C SER A 155 -5.10 10.61 9.46
N VAL A 156 -5.66 10.34 8.27
CA VAL A 156 -6.52 11.34 7.57
C VAL A 156 -7.67 11.81 8.44
N ALA A 157 -8.21 10.94 9.30
CA ALA A 157 -9.31 11.27 10.21
C ALA A 157 -8.95 12.39 11.22
N ALA A 158 -7.67 12.48 11.59
CA ALA A 158 -7.15 13.45 12.54
C ALA A 158 -6.68 14.77 11.87
N LEU A 159 -6.71 14.87 10.54
CA LEU A 159 -6.40 16.11 9.82
C LEU A 159 -7.56 17.09 9.92
N VAL A 160 -7.70 17.72 11.09
CA VAL A 160 -8.75 18.69 11.36
C VAL A 160 -8.36 20.04 10.73
N PRO A 161 -9.23 20.64 9.90
CA PRO A 161 -8.99 21.99 9.36
C PRO A 161 -8.90 23.04 10.46
N ARG A 162 -8.00 24.02 10.32
CA ARG A 162 -7.82 25.10 11.28
C ARG A 162 -9.12 25.84 11.59
N ALA A 163 -9.93 26.12 10.57
CA ALA A 163 -11.22 26.79 10.74
C ALA A 163 -12.19 25.98 11.63
N GLU A 164 -12.08 24.67 11.68
CA GLU A 164 -12.86 23.80 12.57
C GLU A 164 -12.32 23.85 14.00
N LEU A 165 -10.99 23.97 14.17
CA LEU A 165 -10.36 24.11 15.49
C LEU A 165 -10.62 25.48 16.14
N GLU A 166 -10.74 26.54 15.34
CA GLU A 166 -11.00 27.92 15.80
C GLU A 166 -12.51 28.20 15.97
N GLY A 167 -13.39 27.31 15.48
CA GLY A 167 -14.85 27.42 15.63
C GLY A 167 -15.34 27.08 17.04
N GLU A 168 -16.60 27.44 17.33
CA GLU A 168 -17.23 27.08 18.60
C GLU A 168 -17.63 25.59 18.62
N MET A 169 -17.70 25.00 19.82
CA MET A 169 -18.19 23.64 19.98
C MET A 169 -19.64 23.52 19.50
N GLY A 170 -19.85 22.68 18.50
CA GLY A 170 -21.15 22.45 17.88
C GLY A 170 -21.34 23.13 16.52
N ASP A 171 -20.41 23.97 16.08
CA ASP A 171 -20.42 24.52 14.73
C ASP A 171 -20.27 23.42 13.69
N SER A 172 -21.23 23.37 12.77
CA SER A 172 -21.17 22.41 11.66
C SER A 172 -20.49 23.04 10.46
N GLN A 173 -19.33 22.52 10.08
CA GLN A 173 -18.58 22.97 8.90
C GLN A 173 -18.42 21.83 7.88
N PRO A 174 -19.49 21.42 7.20
CA PRO A 174 -19.47 20.25 6.36
C PRO A 174 -18.51 20.39 5.18
N GLY A 175 -17.68 19.36 4.98
CA GLY A 175 -16.83 19.22 3.81
C GLY A 175 -15.51 19.98 3.83
N LEU A 176 -15.14 20.69 4.90
CA LEU A 176 -13.85 21.38 4.98
C LEU A 176 -12.67 20.41 4.83
N GLN A 177 -12.67 19.32 5.58
CA GLN A 177 -11.63 18.28 5.48
C GLN A 177 -11.54 17.71 4.06
N ALA A 178 -12.66 17.47 3.39
CA ALA A 178 -12.66 16.97 2.02
C ALA A 178 -12.10 17.99 1.01
N ARG A 179 -12.34 19.30 1.23
CA ARG A 179 -11.73 20.37 0.43
C ARG A 179 -10.23 20.46 0.65
N LEU A 180 -9.79 20.42 1.91
CA LEU A 180 -8.39 20.44 2.30
C LEU A 180 -7.64 19.27 1.65
N MET A 181 -8.15 18.04 1.76
CA MET A 181 -7.57 16.85 1.15
C MET A 181 -7.52 16.95 -0.38
N SER A 182 -8.58 17.46 -1.01
CA SER A 182 -8.63 17.65 -2.47
C SER A 182 -7.58 18.66 -2.95
N GLN A 183 -7.38 19.74 -2.21
CA GLN A 183 -6.37 20.76 -2.53
C GLN A 183 -4.96 20.23 -2.34
N ALA A 184 -4.69 19.57 -1.22
CA ALA A 184 -3.39 19.00 -0.90
C ALA A 184 -2.97 17.93 -1.90
N LEU A 185 -3.84 16.98 -2.23
CA LEU A 185 -3.54 15.90 -3.16
C LEU A 185 -3.25 16.41 -4.57
N ARG A 186 -3.92 17.49 -5.02
CA ARG A 186 -3.60 18.15 -6.31
C ARG A 186 -2.18 18.72 -6.34
N LYS A 187 -1.72 19.32 -5.21
CA LYS A 187 -0.36 19.84 -5.10
C LYS A 187 0.66 18.72 -4.99
N LEU A 188 0.43 17.78 -4.08
CA LEU A 188 1.37 16.72 -3.72
C LEU A 188 1.64 15.75 -4.88
N THR A 189 0.62 15.39 -5.67
CA THR A 189 0.75 14.31 -6.67
C THR A 189 1.88 14.55 -7.68
N ALA A 190 2.02 15.79 -8.18
CA ALA A 190 3.08 16.12 -9.13
C ALA A 190 4.48 16.08 -8.47
N SER A 191 4.58 16.53 -7.22
CA SER A 191 5.81 16.53 -6.45
C SER A 191 6.22 15.12 -6.05
N ILE A 192 5.28 14.28 -5.59
CA ILE A 192 5.45 12.87 -5.24
C ILE A 192 6.06 12.08 -6.41
N ASN A 193 5.51 12.26 -7.61
CA ASN A 193 6.02 11.55 -8.79
C ASN A 193 7.46 11.99 -9.16
N ARG A 194 7.76 13.28 -9.05
CA ARG A 194 9.10 13.83 -9.38
C ARG A 194 10.16 13.48 -8.34
N SER A 195 9.81 13.48 -7.07
CA SER A 195 10.73 13.19 -5.96
C SER A 195 10.94 11.69 -5.74
N ASN A 196 10.15 10.84 -6.39
CA ASN A 196 10.08 9.39 -6.15
C ASN A 196 9.75 9.02 -4.69
N THR A 197 9.15 9.95 -3.93
CA THR A 197 8.70 9.74 -2.56
C THR A 197 7.41 8.91 -2.55
N MET A 198 7.31 7.87 -1.75
CA MET A 198 6.06 7.19 -1.47
C MET A 198 5.33 7.89 -0.32
N VAL A 199 4.06 8.23 -0.50
CA VAL A 199 3.23 8.80 0.58
C VAL A 199 2.13 7.82 0.95
N ILE A 200 2.16 7.35 2.20
CA ILE A 200 1.16 6.44 2.77
C ILE A 200 0.21 7.26 3.63
N PHE A 201 -1.07 7.25 3.26
CA PHE A 201 -2.14 7.79 4.09
C PHE A 201 -2.83 6.64 4.83
N ILE A 202 -2.81 6.71 6.15
CA ILE A 202 -3.63 5.83 6.99
C ILE A 202 -5.00 6.46 7.14
N ASN A 203 -6.07 5.66 6.98
CA ASN A 203 -7.43 6.15 7.01
C ASN A 203 -8.35 5.25 7.84
N GLN A 204 -9.42 5.84 8.35
CA GLN A 204 -10.43 5.16 9.14
C GLN A 204 -11.70 4.95 8.30
N ILE A 205 -12.46 3.91 8.64
CA ILE A 205 -13.77 3.64 8.06
C ILE A 205 -14.83 4.41 8.85
N ARG A 206 -15.81 4.94 8.14
CA ARG A 206 -17.03 5.55 8.67
C ARG A 206 -18.24 4.92 7.97
N MET A 207 -19.35 4.83 8.68
CA MET A 207 -20.62 4.32 8.14
C MET A 207 -21.46 5.46 7.61
N LYS A 208 -21.93 5.36 6.38
CA LYS A 208 -22.91 6.27 5.82
C LYS A 208 -24.30 5.90 6.32
N ILE A 209 -25.02 6.88 6.85
CA ILE A 209 -26.40 6.72 7.29
C ILE A 209 -27.31 6.69 6.06
N GLY A 210 -28.32 5.80 6.05
CA GLY A 210 -29.38 5.76 5.03
C GLY A 210 -29.00 5.07 3.70
N VAL A 211 -27.90 4.30 3.64
CA VAL A 211 -27.57 3.50 2.48
C VAL A 211 -28.38 2.21 2.51
N MET A 212 -29.37 2.08 1.62
CA MET A 212 -30.23 0.87 1.52
C MET A 212 -29.62 -0.20 0.59
N TYR A 213 -28.74 0.18 -0.36
CA TYR A 213 -28.10 -0.71 -1.33
C TYR A 213 -26.61 -0.41 -1.44
N GLY A 214 -25.78 -1.46 -1.56
CA GLY A 214 -24.32 -1.37 -1.63
C GLY A 214 -23.65 -1.21 -0.26
N SER A 215 -22.32 -1.07 -0.24
CA SER A 215 -21.56 -0.95 1.01
C SER A 215 -21.80 0.43 1.66
N PRO A 216 -22.25 0.47 2.93
CA PRO A 216 -22.39 1.72 3.70
C PRO A 216 -21.03 2.29 4.11
N GLU A 217 -19.95 1.51 4.00
CA GLU A 217 -18.62 1.92 4.44
C GLU A 217 -18.00 2.99 3.53
N THR A 218 -17.41 3.99 4.15
CA THR A 218 -16.62 5.02 3.46
C THR A 218 -15.42 5.42 4.30
N THR A 219 -14.38 5.95 3.66
CA THR A 219 -13.21 6.49 4.35
C THR A 219 -13.38 8.00 4.61
N THR A 220 -12.69 8.53 5.63
CA THR A 220 -12.69 9.97 5.97
C THR A 220 -11.96 10.81 4.91
N GLY A 221 -12.09 12.13 4.95
CA GLY A 221 -11.40 13.05 4.03
C GLY A 221 -11.99 13.13 2.63
N GLY A 222 -13.22 12.63 2.42
CA GLY A 222 -13.95 12.71 1.15
C GLY A 222 -13.47 11.69 0.10
N HIS A 223 -13.68 12.01 -1.19
CA HIS A 223 -13.40 11.08 -2.28
C HIS A 223 -12.05 11.27 -2.96
N ALA A 224 -11.35 12.39 -2.71
CA ALA A 224 -10.13 12.73 -3.45
C ALA A 224 -9.06 11.65 -3.33
N LEU A 225 -8.80 11.13 -2.12
CA LEU A 225 -7.79 10.11 -1.89
C LEU A 225 -8.09 8.82 -2.67
N LYS A 226 -9.36 8.43 -2.81
CA LYS A 226 -9.76 7.27 -3.61
C LYS A 226 -9.35 7.37 -5.09
N PHE A 227 -9.32 8.59 -5.64
CA PHE A 227 -8.90 8.83 -7.02
C PHE A 227 -7.37 8.95 -7.15
N TYR A 228 -6.73 9.69 -6.24
CA TYR A 228 -5.29 9.96 -6.31
C TYR A 228 -4.44 8.75 -5.92
N ALA A 229 -4.88 7.93 -4.97
CA ALA A 229 -4.15 6.72 -4.60
C ALA A 229 -3.92 5.79 -5.79
N SER A 230 -2.70 5.31 -5.93
CA SER A 230 -2.33 4.27 -6.90
C SER A 230 -2.60 2.88 -6.36
N VAL A 231 -2.44 2.68 -5.06
CA VAL A 231 -2.74 1.45 -4.33
C VAL A 231 -3.65 1.79 -3.16
N ARG A 232 -4.67 0.96 -2.91
CA ARG A 232 -5.55 1.03 -1.74
C ARG A 232 -5.66 -0.35 -1.13
N LEU A 233 -5.36 -0.42 0.17
CA LEU A 233 -5.37 -1.64 0.98
C LEU A 233 -6.46 -1.54 2.04
N ASP A 234 -7.40 -2.48 2.01
CA ASP A 234 -8.38 -2.71 3.07
C ASP A 234 -7.82 -3.75 4.04
N ILE A 235 -7.53 -3.36 5.28
CA ILE A 235 -6.94 -4.23 6.30
C ILE A 235 -7.96 -4.51 7.40
N ARG A 236 -8.17 -5.80 7.70
CA ARG A 236 -9.17 -6.23 8.68
C ARG A 236 -8.63 -7.34 9.57
N ARG A 237 -8.94 -7.25 10.85
CA ARG A 237 -8.77 -8.36 11.78
C ARG A 237 -9.86 -9.38 11.53
N ILE A 238 -9.50 -10.65 11.31
CA ILE A 238 -10.42 -11.76 11.06
C ILE A 238 -10.44 -12.78 12.20
N GLY A 239 -9.45 -12.78 13.08
CA GLY A 239 -9.38 -13.70 14.21
C GLY A 239 -8.40 -13.24 15.27
N ALA A 240 -8.46 -13.88 16.44
CA ALA A 240 -7.47 -13.73 17.49
C ALA A 240 -6.57 -14.95 17.54
N ILE A 241 -5.27 -14.74 17.64
CA ILE A 241 -4.28 -15.80 17.86
C ILE A 241 -4.11 -15.94 19.36
N LYS A 242 -4.37 -17.14 19.86
CA LYS A 242 -4.27 -17.46 21.29
C LYS A 242 -3.12 -18.44 21.53
N GLU A 243 -2.38 -18.19 22.55
CA GLU A 243 -1.41 -19.12 23.12
C GLU A 243 -1.88 -19.49 24.51
N ARG A 244 -2.34 -20.74 24.70
CA ARG A 244 -3.13 -21.16 25.86
C ARG A 244 -4.39 -20.30 26.02
N ASP A 245 -4.50 -19.49 27.11
CA ASP A 245 -5.63 -18.62 27.39
C ASP A 245 -5.38 -17.15 27.04
N GLU A 246 -4.17 -16.79 26.62
CA GLU A 246 -3.79 -15.41 26.30
C GLU A 246 -3.88 -15.13 24.80
N VAL A 247 -4.37 -13.94 24.46
CA VAL A 247 -4.36 -13.45 23.07
C VAL A 247 -2.99 -12.83 22.80
N VAL A 248 -2.22 -13.48 21.94
CA VAL A 248 -0.84 -13.07 21.60
C VAL A 248 -0.72 -12.37 20.25
N GLY A 249 -1.80 -12.34 19.47
CA GLY A 249 -1.80 -11.71 18.16
C GLY A 249 -3.16 -11.73 17.49
N ASN A 250 -3.19 -11.23 16.27
CA ASN A 250 -4.36 -11.22 15.42
C ASN A 250 -4.06 -11.85 14.06
N GLN A 251 -4.96 -12.65 13.57
CA GLN A 251 -5.03 -13.01 12.17
C GLN A 251 -5.64 -11.84 11.41
N THR A 252 -4.94 -11.37 10.40
CA THR A 252 -5.27 -10.15 9.66
C THR A 252 -5.41 -10.46 8.18
N ARG A 253 -6.43 -9.91 7.56
CA ARG A 253 -6.70 -10.01 6.13
C ARG A 253 -6.45 -8.65 5.49
N VAL A 254 -5.73 -8.62 4.38
CA VAL A 254 -5.51 -7.42 3.58
C VAL A 254 -6.00 -7.68 2.16
N LYS A 255 -6.93 -6.82 1.70
CA LYS A 255 -7.45 -6.84 0.33
C LYS A 255 -6.87 -5.67 -0.47
N VAL A 256 -6.31 -5.95 -1.62
CA VAL A 256 -5.83 -4.94 -2.57
C VAL A 256 -7.04 -4.42 -3.37
N VAL A 257 -7.73 -3.40 -2.85
CA VAL A 257 -8.98 -2.90 -3.46
C VAL A 257 -8.75 -2.10 -4.73
N LYS A 258 -7.58 -1.45 -4.83
CA LYS A 258 -7.15 -0.70 -6.01
C LYS A 258 -5.66 -0.87 -6.23
N ASN A 259 -5.28 -1.12 -7.47
CA ASN A 259 -3.90 -1.12 -7.90
C ASN A 259 -3.82 -0.63 -9.35
N LYS A 260 -3.04 0.44 -9.60
CA LYS A 260 -2.84 1.00 -10.94
C LYS A 260 -1.66 0.37 -11.69
N LEU A 261 -0.90 -0.52 -11.04
CA LEU A 261 0.35 -1.08 -11.57
C LEU A 261 0.26 -2.58 -11.86
N ALA A 262 -0.71 -3.26 -11.25
CA ALA A 262 -0.99 -4.69 -11.46
C ALA A 262 -2.48 -4.95 -11.23
N PRO A 263 -3.01 -6.13 -11.63
CA PRO A 263 -4.40 -6.50 -11.36
C PRO A 263 -4.74 -6.40 -9.87
N PRO A 264 -5.80 -5.65 -9.51
CA PRO A 264 -6.25 -5.51 -8.12
C PRO A 264 -7.06 -6.72 -7.65
N PHE A 265 -7.68 -6.58 -6.47
CA PHE A 265 -8.63 -7.46 -5.79
C PHE A 265 -8.04 -8.71 -5.14
N LYS A 266 -6.73 -8.93 -5.24
CA LYS A 266 -6.06 -10.01 -4.50
C LYS A 266 -6.15 -9.79 -3.00
N GLN A 267 -6.31 -10.88 -2.27
CA GLN A 267 -6.46 -10.91 -0.82
C GLN A 267 -5.39 -11.80 -0.20
N VAL A 268 -4.85 -11.38 0.92
CA VAL A 268 -3.86 -12.16 1.66
C VAL A 268 -4.16 -12.13 3.14
N GLU A 269 -3.81 -13.21 3.81
CA GLU A 269 -3.94 -13.35 5.25
C GLU A 269 -2.58 -13.62 5.86
N PHE A 270 -2.31 -12.97 6.97
CA PHE A 270 -1.10 -13.17 7.77
C PHE A 270 -1.35 -12.84 9.24
N ASP A 271 -0.45 -13.32 10.08
CA ASP A 271 -0.50 -13.11 11.52
C ASP A 271 0.23 -11.81 11.89
N ILE A 272 -0.40 -10.97 12.70
CA ILE A 272 0.25 -9.86 13.40
C ILE A 272 0.37 -10.25 14.87
N MET A 273 1.61 -10.46 15.33
CA MET A 273 1.92 -10.81 16.71
C MET A 273 2.12 -9.55 17.53
N TYR A 274 1.60 -9.52 18.75
CA TYR A 274 1.76 -8.36 19.63
C TYR A 274 3.22 -8.18 20.03
N GLY A 275 3.75 -6.99 19.80
CA GLY A 275 5.14 -6.65 20.07
C GLY A 275 6.17 -7.14 19.03
N GLU A 276 5.78 -7.96 18.06
CA GLU A 276 6.66 -8.43 16.98
C GLU A 276 6.21 -7.98 15.58
N GLY A 277 4.90 -7.66 15.42
CA GLY A 277 4.32 -7.29 14.13
C GLY A 277 4.03 -8.47 13.22
N VAL A 278 4.20 -8.31 11.91
CA VAL A 278 3.93 -9.35 10.90
C VAL A 278 4.83 -10.56 11.12
N SER A 279 4.22 -11.73 11.25
CA SER A 279 4.92 -13.01 11.45
C SER A 279 5.55 -13.53 10.15
N LYS A 280 6.74 -13.02 9.80
CA LYS A 280 7.45 -13.42 8.57
C LYS A 280 7.66 -14.93 8.47
N THR A 281 8.06 -15.58 9.57
CA THR A 281 8.26 -17.04 9.59
C THR A 281 6.95 -17.82 9.39
N GLY A 282 5.82 -17.29 9.89
CA GLY A 282 4.51 -17.84 9.64
C GLY A 282 4.15 -17.79 8.15
N GLU A 283 4.33 -16.63 7.51
CA GLU A 283 4.09 -16.47 6.09
C GLU A 283 4.99 -17.39 5.24
N LEU A 284 6.28 -17.53 5.59
CA LEU A 284 7.19 -18.43 4.88
C LEU A 284 6.72 -19.89 4.88
N ILE A 285 6.13 -20.35 5.99
CA ILE A 285 5.58 -21.70 6.07
C ILE A 285 4.31 -21.80 5.21
N ASP A 286 3.37 -20.87 5.38
CA ASP A 286 2.07 -20.93 4.71
C ASP A 286 2.21 -20.74 3.19
N LEU A 287 3.01 -19.79 2.76
CA LEU A 287 3.32 -19.56 1.34
C LEU A 287 4.22 -20.64 0.78
N GLY A 288 5.18 -21.13 1.57
CA GLY A 288 6.05 -22.25 1.18
C GLY A 288 5.27 -23.51 0.87
N VAL A 289 4.25 -23.83 1.67
CA VAL A 289 3.34 -24.95 1.40
C VAL A 289 2.51 -24.68 0.13
N LYS A 290 1.96 -23.47 -0.03
CA LYS A 290 1.22 -23.09 -1.25
C LYS A 290 2.09 -23.18 -2.51
N ALA A 291 3.36 -22.79 -2.41
CA ALA A 291 4.33 -22.85 -3.50
C ALA A 291 4.89 -24.26 -3.78
N GLY A 292 4.66 -25.23 -2.88
CA GLY A 292 5.28 -26.55 -2.96
C GLY A 292 6.79 -26.54 -2.60
N VAL A 293 7.27 -25.48 -1.95
CA VAL A 293 8.65 -25.33 -1.47
C VAL A 293 8.82 -25.99 -0.11
N VAL A 294 7.80 -25.87 0.74
CA VAL A 294 7.71 -26.56 2.03
C VAL A 294 6.70 -27.69 1.89
N GLU A 295 7.12 -28.89 2.19
CA GLU A 295 6.27 -30.08 2.18
C GLU A 295 5.50 -30.19 3.50
N LYS A 296 4.20 -30.47 3.43
CA LYS A 296 3.35 -30.74 4.59
C LYS A 296 2.82 -32.15 4.49
N SER A 297 3.21 -33.02 5.42
CA SER A 297 2.70 -34.38 5.55
C SER A 297 2.10 -34.58 6.94
N GLY A 298 0.76 -34.59 7.01
CA GLY A 298 0.04 -34.57 8.28
C GLY A 298 0.40 -33.35 9.11
N ALA A 299 0.93 -33.57 10.33
CA ALA A 299 1.38 -32.51 11.23
C ALA A 299 2.84 -32.07 10.96
N TRP A 300 3.58 -32.74 10.09
CA TRP A 300 4.99 -32.48 9.85
C TRP A 300 5.21 -31.52 8.68
N PHE A 301 6.13 -30.58 8.89
CA PHE A 301 6.65 -29.71 7.86
C PHE A 301 8.10 -30.10 7.53
N SER A 302 8.45 -30.11 6.24
CA SER A 302 9.80 -30.47 5.75
C SER A 302 10.22 -29.49 4.66
N TYR A 303 11.53 -29.24 4.59
CA TYR A 303 12.17 -28.48 3.54
C TYR A 303 13.46 -29.21 3.12
N ASP A 304 13.65 -29.43 1.82
CA ASP A 304 14.83 -30.14 1.25
C ASP A 304 15.08 -31.49 1.96
N SER A 305 14.01 -32.29 2.11
CA SER A 305 14.04 -33.61 2.80
C SER A 305 14.35 -33.55 4.31
N GLN A 306 14.56 -32.35 4.88
CA GLN A 306 14.77 -32.13 6.31
C GLN A 306 13.47 -31.76 7.02
N ARG A 307 13.15 -32.45 8.11
CA ARG A 307 12.02 -32.04 8.98
C ARG A 307 12.35 -30.74 9.69
N ILE A 308 11.48 -29.73 9.53
CA ILE A 308 11.62 -28.40 10.14
C ILE A 308 10.71 -28.20 11.35
N GLY A 309 9.71 -29.08 11.54
CA GLY A 309 8.87 -29.02 12.74
C GLY A 309 7.63 -29.89 12.64
N GLN A 310 7.13 -30.32 13.82
CA GLN A 310 5.82 -30.90 13.98
C GLN A 310 4.85 -29.82 14.46
N GLY A 311 3.87 -29.48 13.65
CA GLY A 311 3.00 -28.33 13.86
C GLY A 311 3.60 -27.00 13.38
N ARG A 312 2.71 -26.04 13.08
CA ARG A 312 3.09 -24.74 12.50
C ARG A 312 4.00 -23.93 13.44
N GLU A 313 3.73 -23.93 14.74
CA GLU A 313 4.51 -23.16 15.71
C GLU A 313 5.95 -23.67 15.87
N ASN A 314 6.16 -25.00 15.87
CA ASN A 314 7.51 -25.57 15.92
C ASN A 314 8.28 -25.27 14.62
N ALA A 315 7.61 -25.30 13.47
CA ALA A 315 8.23 -24.94 12.20
C ALA A 315 8.60 -23.43 12.16
N LYS A 316 7.76 -22.52 12.71
CA LYS A 316 8.08 -21.09 12.89
C LYS A 316 9.30 -20.90 13.78
N ALA A 317 9.37 -21.59 14.93
CA ALA A 317 10.48 -21.52 15.85
C ALA A 317 11.79 -22.03 15.19
N PHE A 318 11.71 -23.12 14.42
CA PHE A 318 12.84 -23.62 13.65
C PHE A 318 13.36 -22.58 12.64
N LEU A 319 12.49 -21.96 11.85
CA LEU A 319 12.88 -20.94 10.88
C LEU A 319 13.43 -19.68 11.56
N LYS A 320 12.92 -19.32 12.74
CA LYS A 320 13.45 -18.20 13.55
C LYS A 320 14.88 -18.48 14.05
N ALA A 321 15.18 -19.75 14.37
CA ALA A 321 16.51 -20.20 14.79
C ALA A 321 17.47 -20.44 13.60
N ASN A 322 16.97 -20.61 12.38
CA ASN A 322 17.74 -20.92 11.19
C ASN A 322 17.45 -19.90 10.06
N PRO A 323 17.95 -18.66 10.18
CA PRO A 323 17.67 -17.58 9.23
C PRO A 323 18.17 -17.88 7.81
N ASP A 324 19.24 -18.66 7.65
CA ASP A 324 19.76 -19.07 6.34
C ASP A 324 18.76 -19.94 5.57
N ILE A 325 18.09 -20.87 6.27
CA ILE A 325 17.04 -21.72 5.69
C ILE A 325 15.81 -20.87 5.36
N ALA A 326 15.41 -19.99 6.27
CA ALA A 326 14.33 -19.06 6.04
C ALA A 326 14.57 -18.18 4.79
N GLY A 327 15.79 -17.67 4.62
CA GLY A 327 16.19 -16.89 3.44
C GLY A 327 16.12 -17.69 2.13
N LYS A 328 16.57 -18.95 2.14
CA LYS A 328 16.47 -19.84 0.96
C LYS A 328 15.03 -20.10 0.57
N ILE A 329 14.17 -20.38 1.54
CA ILE A 329 12.73 -20.57 1.33
C ILE A 329 12.11 -19.30 0.74
N GLU A 330 12.42 -18.11 1.30
CA GLU A 330 11.93 -16.84 0.80
C GLU A 330 12.32 -16.58 -0.67
N VAL A 331 13.60 -16.79 -1.01
CA VAL A 331 14.09 -16.63 -2.40
C VAL A 331 13.33 -17.54 -3.35
N THR A 332 13.14 -18.82 -2.98
CA THR A 332 12.41 -19.78 -3.81
C THR A 332 10.92 -19.42 -3.96
N ILE A 333 10.29 -18.95 -2.87
CA ILE A 333 8.91 -18.45 -2.93
C ILE A 333 8.81 -17.26 -3.89
N ARG A 334 9.73 -16.29 -3.81
CA ARG A 334 9.74 -15.11 -4.71
C ARG A 334 9.94 -15.51 -6.17
N GLN A 335 10.75 -16.52 -6.46
CA GLN A 335 10.90 -17.06 -7.82
C GLN A 335 9.61 -17.69 -8.36
N ASN A 336 8.79 -18.26 -7.47
CA ASN A 336 7.51 -18.87 -7.78
C ASN A 336 6.32 -17.91 -7.60
N ALA A 337 6.57 -16.60 -7.43
CA ALA A 337 5.55 -15.60 -7.10
C ALA A 337 4.38 -15.55 -8.08
N GLY A 338 4.61 -15.79 -9.38
CA GLY A 338 3.56 -15.86 -10.40
C GLY A 338 2.54 -16.97 -10.12
N LEU A 339 3.01 -18.17 -9.82
CA LEU A 339 2.16 -19.33 -9.48
C LEU A 339 1.37 -19.13 -8.18
N ILE A 340 1.99 -18.46 -7.20
CA ILE A 340 1.34 -18.15 -5.92
C ILE A 340 0.23 -17.10 -6.15
N ALA A 341 0.49 -16.09 -6.96
CA ALA A 341 -0.48 -15.06 -7.29
C ALA A 341 -1.72 -15.64 -8.00
N GLU A 342 -1.54 -16.61 -8.88
CA GLU A 342 -2.65 -17.34 -9.53
C GLU A 342 -3.46 -18.17 -8.52
N LYS A 343 -2.78 -18.86 -7.59
CA LYS A 343 -3.46 -19.64 -6.55
C LYS A 343 -4.22 -18.76 -5.54
N ILE A 344 -3.73 -17.55 -5.26
CA ILE A 344 -4.45 -16.57 -4.43
C ILE A 344 -5.76 -16.17 -5.11
N LEU A 345 -5.74 -15.88 -6.41
CA LEU A 345 -6.95 -15.53 -7.18
C LEU A 345 -7.95 -16.70 -7.26
N ALA A 346 -7.48 -17.92 -7.51
CA ALA A 346 -8.34 -19.10 -7.58
C ALA A 346 -9.01 -19.44 -6.24
N GLY A 347 -8.35 -19.14 -5.12
CA GLY A 347 -8.93 -19.27 -3.78
C GLY A 347 -10.08 -18.30 -3.53
N GLU A 348 -9.96 -17.06 -4.01
CA GLU A 348 -11.02 -16.05 -3.88
C GLU A 348 -12.27 -16.39 -4.71
N GLU A 349 -12.10 -16.91 -5.92
CA GLU A 349 -13.23 -17.36 -6.76
C GLU A 349 -14.00 -18.51 -6.09
N ALA A 350 -13.30 -19.41 -5.40
CA ALA A 350 -13.92 -20.51 -4.66
C ALA A 350 -14.64 -20.04 -3.40
N GLU A 351 -14.11 -19.06 -2.66
CA GLU A 351 -14.76 -18.47 -1.48
C GLU A 351 -16.00 -17.66 -1.88
N ALA A 352 -15.90 -16.81 -2.92
CA ALA A 352 -17.03 -16.04 -3.43
C ALA A 352 -18.18 -16.94 -3.92
N ALA A 353 -17.86 -18.03 -4.61
CA ALA A 353 -18.85 -19.02 -5.05
C ALA A 353 -19.50 -19.78 -3.88
N ALA A 354 -18.78 -19.96 -2.77
CA ALA A 354 -19.31 -20.59 -1.57
C ALA A 354 -20.21 -19.64 -0.76
N GLU A 355 -19.90 -18.34 -0.73
CA GLU A 355 -20.75 -17.32 -0.10
C GLU A 355 -22.05 -17.11 -0.89
N ASP A 356 -22.01 -17.03 -2.23
CA ASP A 356 -23.20 -16.95 -3.07
C ASP A 356 -24.10 -18.19 -2.96
N ALA A 357 -23.51 -19.37 -2.76
CA ALA A 357 -24.26 -20.62 -2.55
C ALA A 357 -24.87 -20.74 -1.15
N ALA A 358 -24.39 -19.98 -0.17
CA ALA A 358 -24.91 -19.96 1.20
C ALA A 358 -26.03 -18.93 1.40
N GLU A 359 -26.14 -17.92 0.52
CA GLU A 359 -27.17 -16.88 0.52
C GLU A 359 -28.37 -17.19 -0.40
N GLY A 360 -28.33 -18.24 -1.23
CA GLY A 360 -29.40 -18.71 -2.11
C GLY A 360 -30.14 -19.92 -1.51
#